data_8db9abcb399586f3a85cbe707a12a818
#
_entry.id   8db9abcb399586f3a85cbe707a12a818
#
_cell.length_a   1.000
_cell.length_b   1.000
_cell.length_c   1.000
_cell.angle_alpha   90.00
_cell.angle_beta   90.00
_cell.angle_gamma   90.00
#
_symmetry.space_group_name_H-M   'P 1'
#
loop_
_entity.id
_entity.type
_entity.pdbx_description
1 polymer ?
#
loop_
_entity_poly.entity_id
_entity_poly.type
_entity_poly.pdbx_seq_one_letter_code
_entity_poly.pdbx_strand_id
1 'polypeptide(L)'
;MCIRDRRVRKPYNDEDYIEEGDRICIDHHTAHIYSTLSDCSQHAAFDGWGSGRNTGLTLTSDGQKRYKDLSIGKFLSYVGYAMDFKGMEVDFPGKVMGLQAYGTPDLDLARQINQDNILDLCGEWMLRGVDSKDSKFQDFVATVHKACELIQLEYFKVFDSSKKISCSGGVMLNTVINTELRKTYDIEIIPHVYDGGLSVGALRYAVGHNFDMGNFPYCQDDYAPEEAHDDTIEKAAELLAQGKIIGWYQGHGEIGPRALGNRSILMNPMIKNGKDILNSRVKKREWWRPFGASVLKEKAGEYFDIEDSPYMLYNAKVKQSGLDPITHVDGTCRHQTVTYQSNPIYYKLISAFEKKTGCPILLNTSLNIGGKPIAGRPEDADVPGLDALFVGNLS
;
A
#
# COMPACT_ATOMS: atom_id res chain seq x y z
N MET A 1 -18.69 -9.56 9.22
CA MET A 1 -17.64 -10.22 10.03
C MET A 1 -17.13 -11.40 9.21
N CYS A 2 -16.00 -11.22 8.54
CA CYS A 2 -15.40 -12.30 7.75
C CYS A 2 -14.79 -13.29 8.74
N ILE A 3 -15.52 -14.36 9.03
CA ILE A 3 -14.99 -15.45 9.86
C ILE A 3 -14.16 -16.31 8.91
N ARG A 4 -12.85 -16.22 9.03
CA ARG A 4 -11.92 -17.20 8.52
C ARG A 4 -12.13 -18.49 9.30
N ASP A 5 -13.25 -19.19 9.07
CA ASP A 5 -13.48 -20.47 9.73
C ASP A 5 -12.64 -21.55 9.01
N ARG A 6 -11.51 -21.89 9.64
CA ARG A 6 -10.69 -23.06 9.23
C ARG A 6 -11.42 -24.41 9.33
N ARG A 7 -12.68 -24.42 9.80
CA ARG A 7 -13.47 -25.64 9.99
C ARG A 7 -14.39 -25.97 8.83
N VAL A 8 -14.57 -25.08 7.83
CA VAL A 8 -15.36 -25.40 6.65
C VAL A 8 -14.52 -26.27 5.72
N ARG A 9 -14.70 -27.57 5.79
CA ARG A 9 -13.98 -28.60 5.02
C ARG A 9 -14.53 -28.82 3.60
N LYS A 10 -15.50 -28.06 3.15
CA LYS A 10 -16.01 -28.13 1.78
C LYS A 10 -15.33 -27.09 0.90
N PRO A 11 -14.80 -27.49 -0.27
CA PRO A 11 -14.41 -26.49 -1.26
C PRO A 11 -15.68 -25.72 -1.63
N TYR A 12 -15.65 -24.40 -1.51
CA TYR A 12 -16.69 -23.54 -2.02
C TYR A 12 -16.75 -23.74 -3.53
N ASN A 13 -17.87 -24.26 -4.03
CA ASN A 13 -18.12 -24.43 -5.45
C ASN A 13 -18.55 -23.07 -5.98
N ASP A 14 -17.70 -22.29 -6.57
CA ASP A 14 -17.96 -21.05 -7.33
C ASP A 14 -19.17 -20.18 -6.89
N GLU A 15 -19.65 -20.35 -5.66
CA GLU A 15 -20.75 -19.62 -5.05
C GLU A 15 -20.22 -18.38 -4.32
N ASP A 16 -20.96 -17.27 -4.43
CA ASP A 16 -20.59 -16.01 -3.78
C ASP A 16 -20.75 -16.07 -2.26
N TYR A 17 -21.64 -16.93 -1.77
CA TYR A 17 -21.86 -17.19 -0.35
C TYR A 17 -22.46 -18.58 -0.12
N ILE A 18 -22.37 -19.04 1.11
CA ILE A 18 -23.13 -20.21 1.60
C ILE A 18 -23.82 -19.83 2.92
N GLU A 19 -25.00 -20.39 3.15
CA GLU A 19 -25.67 -20.33 4.44
C GLU A 19 -25.36 -21.59 5.25
N GLU A 20 -24.97 -21.41 6.51
CA GLU A 20 -24.69 -22.49 7.45
C GLU A 20 -25.35 -22.15 8.81
N GLY A 21 -26.56 -22.64 9.00
CA GLY A 21 -27.41 -22.25 10.14
C GLY A 21 -27.73 -20.77 10.13
N ASP A 22 -27.46 -20.07 11.23
CA ASP A 22 -27.68 -18.62 11.37
C ASP A 22 -26.51 -17.77 10.81
N ARG A 23 -25.59 -18.35 10.02
CA ARG A 23 -24.40 -17.68 9.50
C ARG A 23 -24.43 -17.62 8.00
N ILE A 24 -24.00 -16.47 7.48
CA ILE A 24 -23.71 -16.28 6.05
C ILE A 24 -22.18 -16.22 5.90
N CYS A 25 -21.64 -17.17 5.15
CA CYS A 25 -20.21 -17.20 4.79
C CYS A 25 -20.05 -16.65 3.37
N ILE A 26 -19.37 -15.53 3.23
CA ILE A 26 -19.17 -14.84 1.95
C ILE A 26 -17.82 -15.26 1.36
N ASP A 27 -17.78 -15.48 0.05
CA ASP A 27 -16.53 -15.74 -0.68
C ASP A 27 -15.52 -14.60 -0.47
N HIS A 28 -14.25 -14.97 -0.35
CA HIS A 28 -13.17 -14.05 -0.05
C HIS A 28 -13.05 -12.90 -1.07
N HIS A 29 -13.04 -13.22 -2.38
CA HIS A 29 -12.92 -12.21 -3.42
C HIS A 29 -14.21 -11.41 -3.60
N THR A 30 -15.37 -12.02 -3.37
CA THR A 30 -16.64 -11.30 -3.30
C THR A 30 -16.61 -10.27 -2.17
N ALA A 31 -16.12 -10.62 -0.97
CA ALA A 31 -15.95 -9.67 0.11
C ALA A 31 -14.98 -8.52 -0.26
N HIS A 32 -13.88 -8.81 -0.98
CA HIS A 32 -13.00 -7.77 -1.51
C HIS A 32 -13.71 -6.82 -2.48
N ILE A 33 -14.52 -7.31 -3.42
CA ILE A 33 -15.30 -6.46 -4.33
C ILE A 33 -16.23 -5.54 -3.55
N TYR A 34 -16.98 -6.10 -2.60
CA TYR A 34 -17.93 -5.32 -1.80
C TYR A 34 -17.23 -4.35 -0.83
N SER A 35 -15.97 -4.59 -0.43
CA SER A 35 -15.22 -3.68 0.45
C SER A 35 -14.92 -2.32 -0.19
N THR A 36 -14.98 -2.23 -1.52
CA THR A 36 -14.73 -0.97 -2.23
C THR A 36 -15.78 0.10 -1.98
N LEU A 37 -16.98 -0.27 -1.52
CA LEU A 37 -18.16 0.61 -1.37
C LEU A 37 -18.45 1.43 -2.64
N SER A 38 -18.07 0.91 -3.80
CA SER A 38 -18.19 1.58 -5.10
C SER A 38 -19.41 1.09 -5.87
N ASP A 39 -20.07 2.01 -6.59
CA ASP A 39 -21.17 1.71 -7.49
C ASP A 39 -20.70 1.53 -8.95
N CYS A 40 -19.40 1.30 -9.16
CA CYS A 40 -18.88 0.98 -10.48
C CYS A 40 -19.56 -0.26 -11.07
N SER A 41 -19.70 -0.29 -12.39
CA SER A 41 -20.22 -1.47 -13.12
C SER A 41 -19.16 -2.54 -13.37
N GLN A 42 -17.90 -2.25 -13.07
CA GLN A 42 -16.77 -3.14 -13.24
C GLN A 42 -15.93 -3.21 -11.98
N HIS A 43 -15.58 -4.42 -11.56
CA HIS A 43 -14.80 -4.65 -10.37
C HIS A 43 -13.70 -5.68 -10.60
N ALA A 44 -12.55 -5.50 -9.93
CA ALA A 44 -11.44 -6.42 -9.88
C ALA A 44 -11.03 -6.68 -8.43
N ALA A 45 -10.88 -7.95 -8.06
CA ALA A 45 -10.27 -8.34 -6.80
C ALA A 45 -9.19 -9.39 -7.07
N PHE A 46 -7.93 -9.10 -6.71
CA PHE A 46 -6.81 -10.03 -6.87
C PHE A 46 -6.02 -10.12 -5.57
N ASP A 47 -5.77 -11.37 -5.14
CA ASP A 47 -5.08 -11.64 -3.88
C ASP A 47 -4.10 -12.82 -3.99
N GLY A 48 -3.38 -13.11 -2.90
CA GLY A 48 -2.52 -14.25 -2.79
C GLY A 48 -3.29 -15.57 -2.91
N TRP A 49 -4.27 -15.77 -2.04
CA TRP A 49 -5.19 -16.90 -2.02
C TRP A 49 -6.51 -16.50 -1.36
N GLY A 50 -7.62 -16.97 -1.92
CA GLY A 50 -8.94 -16.84 -1.35
C GLY A 50 -9.68 -18.17 -1.24
N SER A 51 -11.00 -18.11 -1.12
CA SER A 51 -11.87 -19.30 -1.05
C SER A 51 -11.66 -20.21 -2.26
N GLY A 52 -11.64 -21.51 -2.05
CA GLY A 52 -11.48 -22.50 -3.11
C GLY A 52 -10.16 -22.42 -3.89
N ARG A 53 -9.11 -21.80 -3.32
CA ARG A 53 -7.83 -21.50 -3.99
C ARG A 53 -7.97 -20.54 -5.17
N ASN A 54 -9.04 -19.76 -5.22
CA ASN A 54 -9.13 -18.66 -6.17
C ASN A 54 -8.05 -17.61 -5.86
N THR A 55 -7.53 -16.97 -6.89
CA THR A 55 -6.50 -15.92 -6.80
C THR A 55 -7.01 -14.57 -7.29
N GLY A 56 -8.22 -14.55 -7.84
CA GLY A 56 -8.87 -13.34 -8.29
C GLY A 56 -10.30 -13.56 -8.75
N LEU A 57 -11.02 -12.45 -8.83
CA LEU A 57 -12.38 -12.33 -9.33
C LEU A 57 -12.52 -11.03 -10.09
N THR A 58 -13.06 -11.09 -11.30
CA THR A 58 -13.48 -9.92 -12.05
C THR A 58 -15.00 -9.96 -12.29
N LEU A 59 -15.64 -8.80 -12.17
CA LEU A 59 -17.05 -8.60 -12.42
C LEU A 59 -17.21 -7.53 -13.50
N THR A 60 -17.96 -7.85 -14.55
CA THR A 60 -18.29 -6.95 -15.69
C THR A 60 -19.76 -7.08 -16.04
N SER A 61 -20.23 -6.32 -17.02
CA SER A 61 -21.59 -6.48 -17.59
C SER A 61 -21.84 -7.89 -18.14
N ASP A 62 -20.79 -8.59 -18.57
CA ASP A 62 -20.88 -9.93 -19.18
C ASP A 62 -20.87 -11.06 -18.14
N GLY A 63 -20.78 -10.70 -16.86
CA GLY A 63 -20.78 -11.63 -15.74
C GLY A 63 -19.49 -11.61 -14.93
N GLN A 64 -19.32 -12.67 -14.13
CA GLN A 64 -18.13 -12.83 -13.28
C GLN A 64 -17.17 -13.88 -13.86
N LYS A 65 -15.86 -13.63 -13.65
CA LYS A 65 -14.80 -14.59 -13.98
C LYS A 65 -13.88 -14.78 -12.78
N ARG A 66 -13.69 -16.03 -12.36
CA ARG A 66 -12.76 -16.42 -11.31
C ARG A 66 -11.45 -16.91 -11.90
N TYR A 67 -10.36 -16.56 -11.24
CA TYR A 67 -9.00 -16.96 -11.60
C TYR A 67 -8.49 -17.95 -10.57
N LYS A 68 -7.86 -19.05 -11.04
CA LYS A 68 -7.33 -20.13 -10.19
C LYS A 68 -5.88 -20.37 -10.58
N ASP A 69 -5.14 -20.96 -9.65
CA ASP A 69 -3.82 -21.55 -9.85
C ASP A 69 -2.66 -20.60 -10.18
N LEU A 70 -2.92 -19.35 -10.58
CA LEU A 70 -1.88 -18.37 -10.90
C LEU A 70 -1.96 -17.14 -9.99
N SER A 71 -1.26 -17.19 -8.86
CA SER A 71 -1.24 -16.10 -7.90
C SER A 71 0.00 -15.23 -8.05
N ILE A 72 -0.15 -14.08 -8.71
CA ILE A 72 0.93 -13.10 -8.82
C ILE A 72 1.43 -12.56 -7.47
N GLY A 73 0.55 -12.49 -6.46
CA GLY A 73 0.96 -12.15 -5.09
C GLY A 73 1.93 -13.16 -4.50
N LYS A 74 1.78 -14.45 -4.84
CA LYS A 74 2.67 -15.52 -4.40
C LYS A 74 4.03 -15.51 -5.08
N PHE A 75 4.13 -15.06 -6.33
CA PHE A 75 5.42 -14.98 -7.03
C PHE A 75 6.42 -14.11 -6.27
N LEU A 76 5.98 -12.94 -5.82
CA LEU A 76 6.83 -12.06 -5.01
C LEU A 76 7.11 -12.63 -3.60
N SER A 77 6.17 -13.41 -3.03
CA SER A 77 6.42 -14.15 -1.79
C SER A 77 7.52 -15.21 -1.96
N TYR A 78 7.54 -15.94 -3.07
CA TYR A 78 8.58 -16.94 -3.35
C TYR A 78 9.97 -16.31 -3.48
N VAL A 79 10.08 -15.13 -4.10
CA VAL A 79 11.32 -14.35 -4.09
C VAL A 79 11.72 -13.97 -2.66
N GLY A 80 10.75 -13.57 -1.82
CA GLY A 80 10.99 -13.27 -0.41
C GLY A 80 11.51 -14.47 0.38
N TYR A 81 11.02 -15.68 0.10
CA TYR A 81 11.57 -16.91 0.66
C TYR A 81 12.99 -17.17 0.18
N ALA A 82 13.29 -16.95 -1.10
CA ALA A 82 14.66 -17.07 -1.62
C ALA A 82 15.63 -16.11 -0.91
N MET A 83 15.15 -14.95 -0.47
CA MET A 83 15.90 -13.97 0.32
C MET A 83 15.98 -14.28 1.82
N ASP A 84 15.45 -15.42 2.26
CA ASP A 84 15.37 -15.80 3.69
C ASP A 84 14.70 -14.73 4.57
N PHE A 85 13.69 -14.03 4.06
CA PHE A 85 12.95 -13.05 4.85
C PHE A 85 12.29 -13.71 6.06
N LYS A 86 12.43 -13.08 7.21
CA LYS A 86 11.75 -13.48 8.44
C LYS A 86 10.45 -12.66 8.61
N GLY A 87 9.50 -13.24 9.32
CA GLY A 87 8.21 -12.62 9.61
C GLY A 87 7.06 -13.22 8.81
N MET A 88 5.98 -12.45 8.64
CA MET A 88 4.80 -12.92 7.93
C MET A 88 5.00 -12.86 6.41
N GLU A 89 4.62 -13.92 5.72
CA GLU A 89 4.71 -14.01 4.25
C GLU A 89 4.01 -12.84 3.53
N VAL A 90 2.92 -12.35 4.09
CA VAL A 90 2.15 -11.22 3.51
C VAL A 90 2.95 -9.92 3.40
N ASP A 91 4.07 -9.78 4.13
CA ASP A 91 4.95 -8.62 4.05
C ASP A 91 6.00 -8.74 2.94
N PHE A 92 6.26 -9.93 2.44
CA PHE A 92 7.34 -10.19 1.49
C PHE A 92 7.15 -9.47 0.15
N PRO A 93 5.96 -9.49 -0.48
CA PRO A 93 5.75 -8.78 -1.74
C PRO A 93 6.09 -7.29 -1.67
N GLY A 94 5.72 -6.63 -0.58
CA GLY A 94 6.02 -5.20 -0.37
C GLY A 94 7.52 -4.90 -0.22
N LYS A 95 8.30 -5.83 0.35
CA LYS A 95 9.76 -5.73 0.45
C LYS A 95 10.43 -5.95 -0.91
N VAL A 96 10.01 -7.01 -1.61
CA VAL A 96 10.53 -7.39 -2.94
C VAL A 96 10.22 -6.31 -3.98
N MET A 97 9.01 -5.72 -3.96
CA MET A 97 8.60 -4.66 -4.87
C MET A 97 9.59 -3.47 -4.88
N GLY A 98 10.20 -3.14 -3.72
CA GLY A 98 11.21 -2.08 -3.67
C GLY A 98 12.53 -2.46 -4.33
N LEU A 99 12.92 -3.74 -4.31
CA LEU A 99 14.20 -4.19 -4.86
C LEU A 99 14.17 -4.27 -6.40
N GLN A 100 13.02 -4.55 -6.99
CA GLN A 100 12.89 -4.72 -8.45
C GLN A 100 13.42 -3.52 -9.26
N ALA A 101 13.36 -2.30 -8.70
CA ALA A 101 13.81 -1.09 -9.38
C ALA A 101 15.33 -0.97 -9.56
N TYR A 102 16.10 -1.84 -8.90
CA TYR A 102 17.57 -1.90 -9.03
C TYR A 102 18.03 -2.81 -10.14
N GLY A 103 17.17 -3.69 -10.67
CA GLY A 103 17.48 -4.65 -11.73
C GLY A 103 16.90 -4.26 -13.08
N THR A 104 17.38 -4.95 -14.12
CA THR A 104 16.86 -4.86 -15.49
C THR A 104 16.11 -6.16 -15.82
N PRO A 105 14.81 -6.11 -16.15
CA PRO A 105 14.05 -7.33 -16.41
C PRO A 105 14.43 -7.98 -17.74
N ASP A 106 14.60 -9.28 -17.74
CA ASP A 106 14.62 -10.11 -18.94
C ASP A 106 13.16 -10.34 -19.40
N LEU A 107 12.78 -9.72 -20.50
CA LEU A 107 11.40 -9.74 -21.01
C LEU A 107 11.01 -11.11 -21.57
N ASP A 108 11.96 -11.87 -22.11
CA ASP A 108 11.66 -13.19 -22.67
C ASP A 108 11.46 -14.21 -21.57
N LEU A 109 12.29 -14.18 -20.54
CA LEU A 109 12.08 -14.98 -19.33
C LEU A 109 10.78 -14.56 -18.60
N ALA A 110 10.51 -13.26 -18.47
CA ALA A 110 9.30 -12.76 -17.80
C ALA A 110 8.00 -13.31 -18.42
N ARG A 111 7.95 -13.47 -19.76
CA ARG A 111 6.82 -14.08 -20.46
C ARG A 111 6.67 -15.57 -20.24
N GLN A 112 7.72 -16.25 -19.80
CA GLN A 112 7.76 -17.69 -19.56
C GLN A 112 7.48 -18.07 -18.10
N ILE A 113 7.66 -17.12 -17.17
CA ILE A 113 7.39 -17.34 -15.75
C ILE A 113 5.90 -17.60 -15.54
N ASN A 114 5.60 -18.72 -14.87
CA ASN A 114 4.27 -19.18 -14.53
C ASN A 114 4.28 -19.97 -13.21
N GLN A 115 3.12 -20.54 -12.83
CA GLN A 115 2.96 -21.26 -11.58
C GLN A 115 3.86 -22.52 -11.49
N ASP A 116 4.16 -23.16 -12.62
CA ASP A 116 4.86 -24.44 -12.65
C ASP A 116 6.39 -24.26 -12.48
N ASN A 117 6.95 -23.12 -12.93
CA ASN A 117 8.40 -22.93 -12.92
C ASN A 117 8.92 -21.90 -11.91
N ILE A 118 8.07 -21.03 -11.36
CA ILE A 118 8.53 -19.97 -10.45
C ILE A 118 9.22 -20.50 -9.19
N LEU A 119 8.78 -21.64 -8.66
CA LEU A 119 9.38 -22.25 -7.47
C LEU A 119 10.78 -22.77 -7.75
N ASP A 120 10.98 -23.40 -8.89
CA ASP A 120 12.30 -23.92 -9.30
C ASP A 120 13.28 -22.79 -9.53
N LEU A 121 12.85 -21.73 -10.22
CA LEU A 121 13.66 -20.52 -10.44
C LEU A 121 14.06 -19.84 -9.11
N CYS A 122 13.16 -19.72 -8.16
CA CYS A 122 13.48 -19.20 -6.83
C CYS A 122 14.38 -20.18 -6.06
N GLY A 123 14.14 -21.48 -6.19
CA GLY A 123 14.95 -22.54 -5.53
C GLY A 123 16.41 -22.51 -5.95
N GLU A 124 16.71 -22.24 -7.22
CA GLU A 124 18.10 -22.07 -7.69
C GLU A 124 18.83 -20.95 -6.95
N TRP A 125 18.16 -19.83 -6.71
CA TRP A 125 18.73 -18.71 -5.95
C TRP A 125 18.92 -19.06 -4.47
N MET A 126 17.96 -19.75 -3.84
CA MET A 126 18.10 -20.22 -2.45
C MET A 126 19.34 -21.07 -2.26
N LEU A 127 19.62 -21.99 -3.19
CA LEU A 127 20.77 -22.88 -3.12
C LEU A 127 22.11 -22.15 -3.26
N ARG A 128 22.15 -21.05 -4.02
CA ARG A 128 23.37 -20.24 -4.23
C ARG A 128 23.68 -19.29 -3.07
N GLY A 129 22.69 -19.02 -2.19
CA GLY A 129 22.74 -17.93 -1.24
C GLY A 129 22.53 -16.56 -1.92
N VAL A 130 21.60 -15.76 -1.38
CA VAL A 130 21.20 -14.49 -1.99
C VAL A 130 21.89 -13.30 -1.34
N ASP A 131 22.58 -12.49 -2.14
CA ASP A 131 22.95 -11.12 -1.78
C ASP A 131 22.02 -10.14 -2.51
N SER A 132 21.32 -9.30 -1.76
CA SER A 132 20.44 -8.27 -2.32
C SER A 132 21.18 -7.19 -3.13
N LYS A 133 22.50 -7.15 -3.09
CA LYS A 133 23.37 -6.27 -3.89
C LYS A 133 23.91 -6.94 -5.15
N ASP A 134 23.71 -8.24 -5.33
CA ASP A 134 24.07 -8.94 -6.56
C ASP A 134 23.17 -8.46 -7.70
N SER A 135 23.77 -7.87 -8.73
CA SER A 135 23.03 -7.33 -9.88
C SER A 135 22.22 -8.40 -10.62
N LYS A 136 22.75 -9.64 -10.72
CA LYS A 136 22.01 -10.75 -11.37
C LYS A 136 20.77 -11.14 -10.58
N PHE A 137 20.86 -11.08 -9.24
CA PHE A 137 19.69 -11.32 -8.41
C PHE A 137 18.68 -10.17 -8.52
N GLN A 138 19.14 -8.92 -8.57
CA GLN A 138 18.28 -7.76 -8.82
C GLN A 138 17.56 -7.86 -10.18
N ASP A 139 18.26 -8.29 -11.23
CA ASP A 139 17.69 -8.55 -12.57
C ASP A 139 16.63 -9.67 -12.51
N PHE A 140 16.89 -10.74 -11.76
CA PHE A 140 15.91 -11.80 -11.53
C PHE A 140 14.66 -11.28 -10.81
N VAL A 141 14.83 -10.48 -9.76
CA VAL A 141 13.71 -9.86 -9.04
C VAL A 141 12.88 -8.94 -9.95
N ALA A 142 13.56 -8.13 -10.77
CA ALA A 142 12.92 -7.27 -11.77
C ALA A 142 12.14 -8.11 -12.81
N THR A 143 12.71 -9.24 -13.23
CA THR A 143 12.11 -10.18 -14.19
C THR A 143 10.84 -10.82 -13.61
N VAL A 144 10.88 -11.32 -12.37
CA VAL A 144 9.69 -11.89 -11.71
C VAL A 144 8.61 -10.82 -11.51
N HIS A 145 9.00 -9.60 -11.11
CA HIS A 145 8.04 -8.51 -10.98
C HIS A 145 7.41 -8.15 -12.33
N LYS A 146 8.19 -8.14 -13.42
CA LYS A 146 7.68 -7.89 -14.78
C LYS A 146 6.72 -8.99 -15.24
N ALA A 147 6.97 -10.24 -14.87
CA ALA A 147 6.01 -11.33 -15.12
C ALA A 147 4.67 -11.07 -14.41
N CYS A 148 4.70 -10.65 -13.14
CA CYS A 148 3.48 -10.27 -12.40
C CYS A 148 2.72 -9.13 -13.10
N GLU A 149 3.43 -8.12 -13.59
CA GLU A 149 2.84 -7.00 -14.32
C GLU A 149 2.16 -7.47 -15.62
N LEU A 150 2.85 -8.28 -16.44
CA LEU A 150 2.32 -8.81 -17.69
C LEU A 150 1.05 -9.65 -17.47
N ILE A 151 1.05 -10.50 -16.45
CA ILE A 151 -0.11 -11.33 -16.07
C ILE A 151 -1.28 -10.45 -15.63
N GLN A 152 -1.02 -9.42 -14.81
CA GLN A 152 -2.06 -8.53 -14.35
C GLN A 152 -2.68 -7.72 -15.50
N LEU A 153 -1.85 -7.23 -16.43
CA LEU A 153 -2.32 -6.55 -17.64
C LEU A 153 -3.18 -7.47 -18.51
N GLU A 154 -2.82 -8.75 -18.61
CA GLU A 154 -3.64 -9.74 -19.33
C GLU A 154 -5.01 -9.95 -18.68
N TYR A 155 -5.05 -10.02 -17.34
CA TYR A 155 -6.32 -10.14 -16.60
C TYR A 155 -7.23 -8.91 -16.78
N PHE A 156 -6.65 -7.73 -16.97
CA PHE A 156 -7.42 -6.50 -17.16
C PHE A 156 -8.02 -6.34 -18.56
N LYS A 157 -7.64 -7.14 -19.55
CA LYS A 157 -8.23 -7.10 -20.91
C LYS A 157 -9.71 -7.44 -20.96
N VAL A 158 -10.29 -7.99 -19.91
CA VAL A 158 -11.75 -8.27 -19.82
C VAL A 158 -12.57 -7.01 -19.59
N PHE A 159 -11.94 -5.90 -19.17
CA PHE A 159 -12.61 -4.66 -18.83
C PHE A 159 -12.75 -3.71 -20.02
N ASP A 160 -13.85 -3.00 -20.04
CA ASP A 160 -14.06 -1.85 -20.90
C ASP A 160 -13.29 -0.64 -20.36
N SER A 161 -12.22 -0.25 -21.06
CA SER A 161 -11.33 0.85 -20.63
C SER A 161 -11.99 2.24 -20.64
N SER A 162 -13.19 2.38 -21.22
CA SER A 162 -13.97 3.62 -21.17
C SER A 162 -14.76 3.79 -19.87
N LYS A 163 -14.79 2.76 -19.01
CA LYS A 163 -15.52 2.75 -17.75
C LYS A 163 -14.56 2.62 -16.56
N LYS A 164 -14.94 3.24 -15.44
CA LYS A 164 -14.20 3.10 -14.20
C LYS A 164 -14.24 1.67 -13.67
N ILE A 165 -13.10 1.19 -13.18
CA ILE A 165 -12.95 -0.12 -12.56
C ILE A 165 -12.61 0.06 -11.08
N SER A 166 -13.42 -0.50 -10.21
CA SER A 166 -13.13 -0.52 -8.77
C SER A 166 -12.28 -1.74 -8.43
N CYS A 167 -11.13 -1.50 -7.76
CA CYS A 167 -10.10 -2.51 -7.54
C CYS A 167 -9.84 -2.77 -6.05
N SER A 168 -9.72 -4.06 -5.68
CA SER A 168 -9.43 -4.53 -4.32
C SER A 168 -8.56 -5.80 -4.36
N GLY A 169 -8.26 -6.36 -3.18
CA GLY A 169 -7.36 -7.50 -3.00
C GLY A 169 -5.91 -7.08 -2.77
N GLY A 170 -5.14 -7.89 -2.03
CA GLY A 170 -3.77 -7.56 -1.61
C GLY A 170 -2.80 -7.27 -2.75
N VAL A 171 -3.05 -7.80 -3.97
CA VAL A 171 -2.25 -7.50 -5.17
C VAL A 171 -2.31 -6.01 -5.53
N MET A 172 -3.41 -5.31 -5.24
CA MET A 172 -3.55 -3.88 -5.47
C MET A 172 -2.71 -3.00 -4.52
N LEU A 173 -1.94 -3.59 -3.62
CA LEU A 173 -0.87 -2.90 -2.89
C LEU A 173 0.41 -2.74 -3.73
N ASN A 174 0.48 -3.36 -4.91
CA ASN A 174 1.61 -3.21 -5.84
C ASN A 174 1.48 -1.92 -6.64
N THR A 175 2.09 -0.86 -6.10
CA THR A 175 2.00 0.50 -6.64
C THR A 175 2.65 0.64 -8.03
N VAL A 176 3.59 -0.22 -8.38
CA VAL A 176 4.22 -0.25 -9.71
C VAL A 176 3.23 -0.75 -10.75
N ILE A 177 2.60 -1.90 -10.50
CA ILE A 177 1.58 -2.47 -11.39
C ILE A 177 0.36 -1.52 -11.51
N ASN A 178 -0.08 -0.94 -10.39
CA ASN A 178 -1.19 0.02 -10.39
C ASN A 178 -0.90 1.23 -11.28
N THR A 179 0.34 1.73 -11.26
CA THR A 179 0.76 2.85 -12.11
C THR A 179 0.75 2.46 -13.59
N GLU A 180 1.11 1.23 -13.91
CA GLU A 180 1.05 0.73 -15.29
C GLU A 180 -0.40 0.55 -15.78
N LEU A 181 -1.26 -0.05 -14.95
CA LEU A 181 -2.69 -0.19 -15.24
C LEU A 181 -3.38 1.15 -15.51
N ARG A 182 -3.05 2.18 -14.72
CA ARG A 182 -3.62 3.53 -14.85
C ARG A 182 -3.35 4.19 -16.21
N LYS A 183 -2.33 3.76 -16.95
CA LYS A 183 -2.05 4.29 -18.30
C LYS A 183 -3.16 3.96 -19.32
N THR A 184 -3.90 2.87 -19.07
CA THR A 184 -4.91 2.34 -19.97
C THR A 184 -6.31 2.38 -19.39
N TYR A 185 -6.44 2.22 -18.05
CA TYR A 185 -7.72 2.07 -17.37
C TYR A 185 -7.93 3.16 -16.31
N ASP A 186 -9.16 3.65 -16.20
CA ASP A 186 -9.57 4.48 -15.05
C ASP A 186 -9.85 3.55 -13.86
N ILE A 187 -8.84 3.37 -13.00
CA ILE A 187 -8.92 2.49 -11.82
C ILE A 187 -9.11 3.29 -10.55
N GLU A 188 -10.03 2.86 -9.71
CA GLU A 188 -10.26 3.33 -8.35
C GLU A 188 -9.78 2.29 -7.36
N ILE A 189 -8.85 2.67 -6.49
CA ILE A 189 -8.26 1.76 -5.49
C ILE A 189 -8.42 2.39 -4.11
N ILE A 190 -9.08 1.66 -3.20
CA ILE A 190 -9.31 2.10 -1.82
C ILE A 190 -8.09 1.79 -0.92
N PRO A 191 -7.93 2.46 0.23
CA PRO A 191 -6.77 2.25 1.09
C PRO A 191 -6.73 0.88 1.78
N HIS A 192 -7.87 0.25 2.04
CA HIS A 192 -7.99 -1.04 2.75
C HIS A 192 -8.16 -2.24 1.81
N VAL A 193 -7.43 -2.25 0.70
CA VAL A 193 -7.54 -3.28 -0.37
C VAL A 193 -7.17 -4.71 0.07
N TYR A 194 -6.43 -4.88 1.17
CA TYR A 194 -6.02 -6.19 1.70
C TYR A 194 -7.08 -6.80 2.63
N ASP A 195 -6.81 -7.98 3.21
CA ASP A 195 -7.73 -8.71 4.09
C ASP A 195 -8.33 -7.87 5.23
N GLY A 196 -7.68 -6.76 5.63
CA GLY A 196 -8.22 -5.82 6.61
C GLY A 196 -9.55 -5.17 6.18
N GLY A 197 -9.83 -5.12 4.87
CA GLY A 197 -11.07 -4.59 4.31
C GLY A 197 -12.22 -5.60 4.21
N LEU A 198 -11.96 -6.89 4.43
CA LEU A 198 -12.97 -7.94 4.23
C LEU A 198 -14.20 -7.80 5.12
N SER A 199 -14.03 -7.30 6.35
CA SER A 199 -15.17 -7.04 7.25
C SER A 199 -16.11 -5.97 6.72
N VAL A 200 -15.58 -4.93 6.07
CA VAL A 200 -16.35 -3.87 5.40
C VAL A 200 -17.15 -4.48 4.24
N GLY A 201 -16.50 -5.31 3.42
CA GLY A 201 -17.15 -5.98 2.30
C GLY A 201 -18.23 -6.96 2.75
N ALA A 202 -17.97 -7.74 3.79
CA ALA A 202 -18.96 -8.66 4.36
C ALA A 202 -20.19 -7.92 4.91
N LEU A 203 -19.98 -6.79 5.60
CA LEU A 203 -21.07 -5.97 6.08
C LEU A 203 -21.88 -5.39 4.92
N ARG A 204 -21.23 -4.79 3.91
CA ARG A 204 -21.93 -4.25 2.73
C ARG A 204 -22.76 -5.32 2.02
N TYR A 205 -22.20 -6.51 1.83
CA TYR A 205 -22.93 -7.63 1.23
C TYR A 205 -24.18 -7.99 2.03
N ALA A 206 -24.06 -8.08 3.37
CA ALA A 206 -25.15 -8.45 4.25
C ALA A 206 -26.28 -7.41 4.31
N VAL A 207 -25.93 -6.11 4.28
CA VAL A 207 -26.94 -5.02 4.31
C VAL A 207 -27.50 -4.68 2.93
N GLY A 208 -26.84 -5.09 1.85
CA GLY A 208 -27.33 -4.93 0.48
C GLY A 208 -27.18 -3.52 -0.10
N HIS A 209 -26.54 -2.58 0.60
CA HIS A 209 -26.33 -1.20 0.12
C HIS A 209 -25.02 -0.62 0.66
N ASN A 210 -24.53 0.46 0.04
CA ASN A 210 -23.42 1.25 0.57
C ASN A 210 -23.80 1.92 1.88
N PHE A 211 -22.83 2.10 2.75
CA PHE A 211 -22.99 2.84 4.01
C PHE A 211 -21.84 3.83 4.16
N ASP A 212 -22.11 4.88 4.93
CA ASP A 212 -21.12 5.88 5.28
C ASP A 212 -20.16 5.31 6.35
N MET A 213 -18.88 5.39 6.09
CA MET A 213 -17.82 5.03 7.03
C MET A 213 -17.39 6.21 7.92
N GLY A 214 -18.13 7.30 7.89
CA GLY A 214 -17.81 8.52 8.65
C GLY A 214 -16.58 9.23 8.08
N ASN A 215 -15.58 9.45 8.91
CA ASN A 215 -14.39 10.21 8.53
C ASN A 215 -13.38 9.39 7.71
N PHE A 216 -13.84 8.73 6.65
CA PHE A 216 -13.00 7.91 5.77
C PHE A 216 -11.88 8.74 5.10
N PRO A 217 -10.64 8.26 5.07
CA PRO A 217 -10.13 6.95 5.52
C PRO A 217 -9.70 6.88 6.99
N TYR A 218 -9.99 7.86 7.81
CA TYR A 218 -9.56 7.97 9.22
C TYR A 218 -10.66 7.44 10.15
N CYS A 219 -10.82 6.12 10.16
CA CYS A 219 -11.91 5.45 10.87
C CYS A 219 -11.52 4.08 11.45
N GLN A 220 -10.20 3.85 11.66
CA GLN A 220 -9.72 2.50 12.01
C GLN A 220 -9.88 2.15 13.49
N ASP A 221 -9.75 3.10 14.39
CA ASP A 221 -9.70 2.87 15.83
C ASP A 221 -10.75 3.70 16.60
N ASP A 222 -11.01 3.30 17.84
CA ASP A 222 -11.94 3.98 18.74
C ASP A 222 -11.29 5.14 19.50
N TYR A 223 -9.96 5.30 19.40
CA TYR A 223 -9.21 6.33 20.09
C TYR A 223 -8.81 7.45 19.15
N ALA A 224 -9.26 8.66 19.47
CA ALA A 224 -8.81 9.90 18.86
C ALA A 224 -8.32 10.85 19.95
N PRO A 225 -7.06 11.31 19.93
CA PRO A 225 -6.62 12.37 20.84
C PRO A 225 -7.33 13.68 20.51
N GLU A 226 -7.25 14.64 21.43
CA GLU A 226 -7.61 16.03 21.13
C GLU A 226 -6.80 16.51 19.91
N GLU A 227 -7.45 17.19 18.97
CA GLU A 227 -6.78 17.67 17.76
C GLU A 227 -5.68 18.69 18.09
N ALA A 228 -4.59 18.64 17.34
CA ALA A 228 -3.49 19.58 17.51
C ALA A 228 -3.93 21.01 17.22
N HIS A 229 -3.64 21.92 18.14
CA HIS A 229 -3.86 23.35 17.97
C HIS A 229 -2.80 23.98 17.05
N ASP A 230 -3.05 25.21 16.61
CA ASP A 230 -2.16 25.87 15.64
C ASP A 230 -0.73 26.11 16.19
N ASP A 231 -0.55 26.33 17.50
CA ASP A 231 0.76 26.42 18.14
C ASP A 231 1.53 25.09 18.17
N THR A 232 0.82 23.98 18.38
CA THR A 232 1.39 22.62 18.27
C THR A 232 1.82 22.31 16.85
N ILE A 233 1.00 22.70 15.86
CA ILE A 233 1.29 22.56 14.43
C ILE A 233 2.52 23.39 14.05
N GLU A 234 2.60 24.64 14.50
CA GLU A 234 3.75 25.53 14.24
C GLU A 234 5.05 24.98 14.86
N LYS A 235 4.98 24.44 16.09
CA LYS A 235 6.13 23.79 16.77
C LYS A 235 6.60 22.55 15.99
N ALA A 236 5.67 21.70 15.51
CA ALA A 236 6.00 20.54 14.71
C ALA A 236 6.64 20.94 13.37
N ALA A 237 6.08 21.95 12.68
CA ALA A 237 6.63 22.48 11.44
C ALA A 237 8.03 23.08 11.62
N GLU A 238 8.29 23.75 12.74
CA GLU A 238 9.61 24.29 13.09
C GLU A 238 10.63 23.16 13.27
N LEU A 239 10.31 22.11 14.02
CA LEU A 239 11.21 20.98 14.20
C LEU A 239 11.49 20.26 12.87
N LEU A 240 10.48 20.09 12.02
CA LEU A 240 10.65 19.53 10.69
C LEU A 240 11.56 20.40 9.81
N ALA A 241 11.40 21.74 9.85
CA ALA A 241 12.27 22.66 9.12
C ALA A 241 13.73 22.60 9.60
N GLN A 242 13.95 22.33 10.89
CA GLN A 242 15.28 22.09 11.49
C GLN A 242 15.84 20.69 11.15
N GLY A 243 15.15 19.88 10.38
CA GLY A 243 15.58 18.52 9.99
C GLY A 243 15.38 17.46 11.05
N LYS A 244 14.52 17.71 12.04
CA LYS A 244 14.17 16.72 13.06
C LYS A 244 13.23 15.64 12.51
N ILE A 245 13.27 14.47 13.11
CA ILE A 245 12.38 13.34 12.83
C ILE A 245 11.30 13.33 13.90
N ILE A 246 10.04 13.49 13.53
CA ILE A 246 8.95 13.53 14.49
C ILE A 246 7.96 12.36 14.30
N GLY A 247 7.40 11.89 15.41
CA GLY A 247 6.19 11.08 15.43
C GLY A 247 4.96 12.00 15.43
N TRP A 248 3.98 11.68 14.60
CA TRP A 248 2.74 12.45 14.45
C TRP A 248 1.55 11.52 14.60
N TYR A 249 0.87 11.60 15.73
CA TYR A 249 -0.27 10.79 16.12
C TYR A 249 -1.48 11.70 16.35
N GLN A 250 -2.44 11.73 15.41
CA GLN A 250 -3.58 12.63 15.39
C GLN A 250 -4.88 11.90 15.10
N GLY A 251 -6.01 12.40 15.61
CA GLY A 251 -7.34 11.90 15.30
C GLY A 251 -7.46 10.37 15.30
N HIS A 252 -8.41 9.83 14.56
CA HIS A 252 -8.52 8.38 14.32
C HIS A 252 -7.45 7.87 13.35
N GLY A 253 -7.05 6.61 13.50
CA GLY A 253 -6.09 5.97 12.60
C GLY A 253 -6.64 5.77 11.19
N GLU A 254 -5.74 5.67 10.23
CA GLU A 254 -6.05 5.36 8.85
C GLU A 254 -6.47 3.90 8.68
N ILE A 255 -7.56 3.63 7.96
CA ILE A 255 -7.88 2.28 7.52
C ILE A 255 -6.92 1.86 6.41
N GLY A 256 -6.28 0.69 6.55
CA GLY A 256 -5.32 0.20 5.55
C GLY A 256 -3.87 0.18 6.04
N PRO A 257 -2.93 -0.28 5.19
CA PRO A 257 -1.54 -0.52 5.62
C PRO A 257 -0.63 0.71 5.41
N ARG A 258 -1.17 1.86 5.03
CA ARG A 258 -0.40 3.08 4.73
C ARG A 258 -0.66 4.16 5.76
N ALA A 259 0.40 4.80 6.24
CA ALA A 259 0.26 6.01 7.04
C ALA A 259 -0.11 7.19 6.12
N LEU A 260 -1.22 7.82 6.40
CA LEU A 260 -1.80 8.91 5.59
C LEU A 260 -1.85 10.25 6.35
N GLY A 261 -1.07 10.40 7.42
CA GLY A 261 -0.93 11.64 8.14
C GLY A 261 -1.51 11.65 9.56
N ASN A 262 -2.13 10.54 10.01
CA ASN A 262 -2.61 10.43 11.40
C ASN A 262 -1.76 9.50 12.26
N ARG A 263 -1.07 8.53 11.66
CA ARG A 263 -0.14 7.61 12.33
C ARG A 263 1.18 7.59 11.58
N SER A 264 1.89 8.72 11.58
CA SER A 264 3.02 8.99 10.69
C SER A 264 4.31 9.29 11.43
N ILE A 265 5.43 8.86 10.87
CA ILE A 265 6.75 9.44 11.13
C ILE A 265 7.06 10.37 9.98
N LEU A 266 7.36 11.62 10.32
CA LEU A 266 7.55 12.70 9.37
C LEU A 266 8.98 13.24 9.42
N MET A 267 9.48 13.69 8.26
CA MET A 267 10.79 14.30 8.13
C MET A 267 10.81 15.27 6.94
N ASN A 268 11.69 16.23 6.97
CA ASN A 268 11.97 17.12 5.85
C ASN A 268 12.58 16.32 4.67
N PRO A 269 11.94 16.27 3.48
CA PRO A 269 12.43 15.50 2.35
C PRO A 269 13.67 16.07 1.66
N MET A 270 14.10 17.29 2.01
CA MET A 270 15.27 17.94 1.44
C MET A 270 16.56 17.64 2.22
N ILE A 271 16.50 16.88 3.32
CA ILE A 271 17.69 16.53 4.11
C ILE A 271 18.55 15.53 3.33
N LYS A 272 19.77 15.94 3.03
CA LYS A 272 20.75 15.09 2.37
C LYS A 272 20.97 13.80 3.18
N ASN A 273 20.95 12.64 2.49
CA ASN A 273 21.01 11.30 3.09
C ASN A 273 19.86 11.01 4.10
N GLY A 274 18.76 11.76 4.04
CA GLY A 274 17.62 11.62 4.96
C GLY A 274 17.04 10.20 4.98
N LYS A 275 17.03 9.48 3.84
CA LYS A 275 16.63 8.07 3.76
C LYS A 275 17.49 7.19 4.69
N ASP A 276 18.81 7.32 4.64
CA ASP A 276 19.73 6.50 5.43
C ASP A 276 19.67 6.88 6.93
N ILE A 277 19.54 8.19 7.22
CA ILE A 277 19.35 8.69 8.58
C ILE A 277 18.09 8.10 9.20
N LEU A 278 16.94 8.20 8.53
CA LEU A 278 15.67 7.70 9.03
C LEU A 278 15.70 6.17 9.15
N ASN A 279 16.34 5.48 8.19
CA ASN A 279 16.43 4.04 8.22
C ASN A 279 17.32 3.53 9.36
N SER A 280 18.50 4.12 9.55
CA SER A 280 19.44 3.70 10.60
C SER A 280 18.95 4.04 12.01
N ARG A 281 18.34 5.21 12.19
CA ARG A 281 17.88 5.67 13.52
C ARG A 281 16.57 5.03 13.97
N VAL A 282 15.61 4.91 13.05
CA VAL A 282 14.21 4.63 13.39
C VAL A 282 13.73 3.31 12.80
N LYS A 283 13.73 3.17 11.47
CA LYS A 283 13.04 2.06 10.81
C LYS A 283 13.80 0.75 10.80
N LYS A 284 15.14 0.78 10.80
CA LYS A 284 16.04 -0.40 10.86
C LYS A 284 15.60 -1.54 9.93
N ARG A 285 15.31 -1.20 8.68
CA ARG A 285 14.78 -2.12 7.66
C ARG A 285 15.72 -2.22 6.45
N GLU A 286 15.35 -2.98 5.46
CA GLU A 286 16.13 -3.26 4.27
C GLU A 286 16.51 -1.96 3.53
N TRP A 287 17.76 -1.82 3.10
CA TRP A 287 18.36 -0.59 2.54
C TRP A 287 17.70 -0.08 1.25
N TRP A 288 17.13 -0.99 0.46
CA TRP A 288 16.50 -0.63 -0.82
C TRP A 288 15.08 -0.07 -0.70
N ARG A 289 14.42 -0.23 0.44
CA ARG A 289 13.03 0.21 0.59
C ARG A 289 12.91 1.73 0.53
N PRO A 290 12.08 2.27 -0.40
CA PRO A 290 11.84 3.71 -0.47
C PRO A 290 10.94 4.19 0.68
N PHE A 291 10.98 5.49 0.96
CA PHE A 291 9.97 6.17 1.77
C PHE A 291 8.92 6.82 0.88
N GLY A 292 7.72 7.04 1.43
CA GLY A 292 6.67 7.79 0.78
C GLY A 292 6.76 9.28 1.10
N ALA A 293 5.87 10.05 0.47
CA ALA A 293 5.73 11.46 0.71
C ALA A 293 4.27 11.86 0.87
N SER A 294 4.01 12.98 1.53
CA SER A 294 2.70 13.65 1.50
C SER A 294 2.89 15.07 0.97
N VAL A 295 2.05 15.49 0.03
CA VAL A 295 2.12 16.77 -0.66
C VAL A 295 0.76 17.45 -0.63
N LEU A 296 0.72 18.78 -0.58
CA LEU A 296 -0.51 19.54 -0.78
C LEU A 296 -1.06 19.24 -2.19
N LYS A 297 -2.35 18.89 -2.28
CA LYS A 297 -2.99 18.43 -3.54
C LYS A 297 -2.79 19.45 -4.67
N GLU A 298 -3.00 20.73 -4.41
CA GLU A 298 -2.88 21.82 -5.37
C GLU A 298 -1.45 22.06 -5.87
N LYS A 299 -0.46 21.50 -5.17
CA LYS A 299 0.96 21.57 -5.52
C LYS A 299 1.50 20.29 -6.16
N ALA A 300 0.74 19.20 -6.12
CA ALA A 300 1.22 17.90 -6.55
C ALA A 300 1.76 17.91 -7.99
N GLY A 301 1.09 18.58 -8.93
CA GLY A 301 1.48 18.64 -10.33
C GLY A 301 2.81 19.37 -10.59
N GLU A 302 3.29 20.21 -9.65
CA GLU A 302 4.60 20.85 -9.74
C GLU A 302 5.75 19.87 -9.46
N TYR A 303 5.49 18.83 -8.68
CA TYR A 303 6.50 17.89 -8.16
C TYR A 303 6.39 16.48 -8.72
N PHE A 304 5.19 16.05 -9.12
CA PHE A 304 4.89 14.68 -9.53
C PHE A 304 4.10 14.67 -10.85
N ASP A 305 4.27 13.61 -11.65
CA ASP A 305 3.51 13.40 -12.89
C ASP A 305 2.11 12.79 -12.64
N ILE A 306 1.81 12.37 -11.42
CA ILE A 306 0.48 11.95 -10.96
C ILE A 306 -0.02 12.99 -9.94
N GLU A 307 -1.08 13.71 -10.30
CA GLU A 307 -1.61 14.82 -9.48
C GLU A 307 -2.65 14.38 -8.45
N ASP A 308 -3.17 13.15 -8.56
CA ASP A 308 -4.16 12.59 -7.65
C ASP A 308 -3.76 11.20 -7.16
N SER A 309 -3.40 11.13 -5.88
CA SER A 309 -2.93 9.92 -5.20
C SER A 309 -3.24 10.00 -3.69
N PRO A 310 -4.51 9.93 -3.29
CA PRO A 310 -4.87 10.18 -1.89
C PRO A 310 -4.38 9.10 -0.92
N TYR A 311 -4.08 7.87 -1.41
CA TYR A 311 -3.84 6.70 -0.57
C TYR A 311 -2.47 6.03 -0.77
N MET A 312 -1.50 6.70 -1.41
CA MET A 312 -0.16 6.13 -1.67
C MET A 312 -0.20 4.81 -2.44
N LEU A 313 -1.06 4.66 -3.44
CA LEU A 313 -1.25 3.43 -4.20
C LEU A 313 -0.71 3.50 -5.64
N TYR A 314 0.02 4.57 -5.97
CA TYR A 314 0.70 4.79 -7.24
C TYR A 314 2.14 5.24 -7.04
N ASN A 315 3.00 4.98 -8.01
CA ASN A 315 4.36 5.52 -8.10
C ASN A 315 4.40 6.61 -9.16
N ALA A 316 4.63 7.85 -8.76
CA ALA A 316 4.76 9.00 -9.67
C ALA A 316 6.23 9.31 -9.93
N LYS A 317 6.55 9.80 -11.15
CA LYS A 317 7.87 10.37 -11.44
C LYS A 317 8.04 11.68 -10.67
N VAL A 318 9.19 11.82 -10.03
CA VAL A 318 9.58 13.07 -9.35
C VAL A 318 10.14 14.04 -10.39
N LYS A 319 9.55 15.23 -10.48
CA LYS A 319 9.90 16.26 -11.47
C LYS A 319 11.02 17.20 -11.00
N GLN A 320 11.24 17.28 -9.68
CA GLN A 320 12.19 18.22 -9.09
C GLN A 320 13.35 17.49 -8.39
N SER A 321 14.54 18.09 -8.46
CA SER A 321 15.72 17.61 -7.74
C SER A 321 15.73 18.05 -6.27
N GLY A 322 16.61 17.46 -5.46
CA GLY A 322 16.76 17.79 -4.04
C GLY A 322 15.74 17.10 -3.11
N LEU A 323 15.02 16.08 -3.62
CA LEU A 323 14.06 15.28 -2.88
C LEU A 323 14.53 13.82 -2.76
N ASP A 324 15.84 13.60 -2.68
CA ASP A 324 16.46 12.26 -2.66
C ASP A 324 15.86 11.31 -1.60
N PRO A 325 15.51 11.74 -0.38
CA PRO A 325 14.95 10.83 0.64
C PRO A 325 13.63 10.17 0.26
N ILE A 326 12.85 10.79 -0.61
CA ILE A 326 11.56 10.28 -1.08
C ILE A 326 11.61 9.75 -2.51
N THR A 327 12.73 9.95 -3.21
CA THR A 327 12.92 9.52 -4.60
C THR A 327 13.59 8.14 -4.62
N HIS A 328 12.92 7.16 -5.23
CA HIS A 328 13.50 5.84 -5.42
C HIS A 328 14.52 5.83 -6.55
N VAL A 329 15.31 4.75 -6.67
CA VAL A 329 16.39 4.63 -7.67
C VAL A 329 15.91 4.81 -9.11
N ASP A 330 14.68 4.45 -9.40
CA ASP A 330 14.03 4.60 -10.72
C ASP A 330 13.44 6.01 -10.96
N GLY A 331 13.69 6.95 -10.06
CA GLY A 331 13.18 8.33 -10.13
C GLY A 331 11.71 8.48 -9.74
N THR A 332 11.10 7.47 -9.11
CA THR A 332 9.70 7.51 -8.67
C THR A 332 9.54 7.78 -7.18
N CYS A 333 8.36 8.24 -6.79
CA CYS A 333 7.92 8.39 -5.42
C CYS A 333 6.50 7.85 -5.26
N ARG A 334 6.24 7.15 -4.15
CA ARG A 334 4.90 6.81 -3.72
C ARG A 334 4.37 7.92 -2.82
N HIS A 335 3.65 8.86 -3.40
CA HIS A 335 3.17 10.04 -2.69
C HIS A 335 1.68 9.94 -2.34
N GLN A 336 1.29 10.72 -1.32
CA GLN A 336 -0.09 11.02 -0.94
C GLN A 336 -0.38 12.47 -1.27
N THR A 337 -1.52 12.73 -1.91
CA THR A 337 -2.07 14.07 -2.05
C THR A 337 -3.00 14.37 -0.87
N VAL A 338 -2.78 15.51 -0.21
CA VAL A 338 -3.54 15.92 0.98
C VAL A 338 -4.34 17.17 0.64
N THR A 339 -5.64 17.13 0.92
CA THR A 339 -6.54 18.30 0.83
C THR A 339 -6.97 18.75 2.22
N TYR A 340 -7.39 20.01 2.35
CA TYR A 340 -7.96 20.50 3.61
C TYR A 340 -9.20 19.69 4.02
N GLN A 341 -10.02 19.26 3.06
CA GLN A 341 -11.23 18.48 3.33
C GLN A 341 -10.92 17.07 3.82
N SER A 342 -9.87 16.44 3.28
CA SER A 342 -9.53 15.07 3.67
C SER A 342 -8.84 14.96 5.02
N ASN A 343 -7.99 15.93 5.38
CA ASN A 343 -7.29 15.97 6.66
C ASN A 343 -6.84 17.40 7.00
N PRO A 344 -7.71 18.19 7.65
CA PRO A 344 -7.42 19.61 7.91
C PRO A 344 -6.16 19.84 8.77
N ILE A 345 -5.92 19.00 9.77
CA ILE A 345 -4.77 19.14 10.67
C ILE A 345 -3.47 18.83 9.94
N TYR A 346 -3.43 17.76 9.18
CA TYR A 346 -2.25 17.39 8.42
C TYR A 346 -1.97 18.36 7.27
N TYR A 347 -3.01 18.86 6.60
CA TYR A 347 -2.91 19.93 5.60
C TYR A 347 -2.29 21.19 6.19
N LYS A 348 -2.75 21.61 7.37
CA LYS A 348 -2.17 22.78 8.09
C LYS A 348 -0.69 22.54 8.41
N LEU A 349 -0.31 21.35 8.87
CA LEU A 349 1.09 21.03 9.16
C LEU A 349 1.98 21.15 7.92
N ILE A 350 1.56 20.57 6.79
CA ILE A 350 2.32 20.68 5.53
C ILE A 350 2.39 22.12 5.07
N SER A 351 1.30 22.91 5.18
CA SER A 351 1.26 24.33 4.83
C SER A 351 2.17 25.19 5.73
N ALA A 352 2.21 24.90 7.04
CA ALA A 352 3.13 25.57 7.97
C ALA A 352 4.60 25.26 7.65
N PHE A 353 4.89 24.00 7.28
CA PHE A 353 6.21 23.60 6.82
C PHE A 353 6.60 24.26 5.49
N GLU A 354 5.68 24.34 4.53
CA GLU A 354 5.90 25.07 3.26
C GLU A 354 6.28 26.53 3.50
N LYS A 355 5.55 27.25 4.38
CA LYS A 355 5.86 28.64 4.72
C LYS A 355 7.27 28.84 5.26
N LYS A 356 7.82 27.85 5.96
CA LYS A 356 9.17 27.90 6.56
C LYS A 356 10.28 27.49 5.58
N THR A 357 9.97 26.62 4.63
CA THR A 357 10.99 25.94 3.80
C THR A 357 10.83 26.15 2.30
N GLY A 358 9.68 26.62 1.85
CA GLY A 358 9.29 26.69 0.44
C GLY A 358 8.92 25.32 -0.18
N CYS A 359 8.88 24.24 0.60
CA CYS A 359 8.59 22.88 0.13
C CYS A 359 7.24 22.40 0.66
N PRO A 360 6.23 22.14 -0.19
CA PRO A 360 4.91 21.68 0.22
C PRO A 360 4.84 20.16 0.44
N ILE A 361 5.96 19.53 0.81
CA ILE A 361 6.09 18.06 0.88
C ILE A 361 6.74 17.66 2.20
N LEU A 362 6.20 16.63 2.83
CA LEU A 362 6.84 15.91 3.94
C LEU A 362 7.16 14.47 3.52
N LEU A 363 8.35 13.96 3.88
CA LEU A 363 8.59 12.53 3.92
C LEU A 363 7.62 11.93 4.94
N ASN A 364 6.87 10.90 4.53
CA ASN A 364 5.88 10.22 5.37
C ASN A 364 6.10 8.72 5.36
N THR A 365 6.22 8.13 6.55
CA THR A 365 6.25 6.69 6.76
C THR A 365 5.46 6.31 8.01
N SER A 366 5.05 5.05 8.12
CA SER A 366 4.21 4.55 9.21
C SER A 366 4.84 4.75 10.60
N LEU A 367 4.03 5.15 11.58
CA LEU A 367 4.43 5.30 12.98
C LEU A 367 4.47 3.92 13.64
N ASN A 368 5.60 3.24 13.51
CA ASN A 368 5.89 1.94 14.09
C ASN A 368 7.39 1.62 14.02
N ILE A 369 7.80 0.67 14.83
CA ILE A 369 9.08 -0.02 14.68
C ILE A 369 8.97 -1.01 13.51
N GLY A 370 10.04 -1.24 12.77
CA GLY A 370 10.07 -2.20 11.67
C GLY A 370 9.56 -3.59 12.10
N GLY A 371 8.65 -4.16 11.30
CA GLY A 371 8.03 -5.48 11.58
C GLY A 371 6.85 -5.47 12.55
N LYS A 372 6.46 -4.30 13.08
CA LYS A 372 5.24 -4.15 13.88
C LYS A 372 4.13 -3.45 13.10
N PRO A 373 2.85 -3.63 13.47
CA PRO A 373 1.74 -2.85 12.93
C PRO A 373 1.91 -1.34 13.14
N ILE A 374 1.17 -0.54 12.40
CA ILE A 374 1.04 0.90 12.65
C ILE A 374 0.45 1.11 14.05
N ALA A 375 0.93 2.13 14.78
CA ALA A 375 0.48 2.43 16.12
C ALA A 375 -1.05 2.58 16.20
N GLY A 376 -1.70 1.71 16.96
CA GLY A 376 -3.13 1.77 17.19
C GLY A 376 -3.46 2.67 18.38
N ARG A 377 -2.62 2.66 19.40
CA ARG A 377 -2.78 3.45 20.63
C ARG A 377 -1.58 4.37 20.85
N PRO A 378 -1.71 5.42 21.67
CA PRO A 378 -0.60 6.33 21.99
C PRO A 378 0.64 5.62 22.54
N GLU A 379 0.46 4.55 23.31
CA GLU A 379 1.57 3.76 23.89
C GLU A 379 2.40 3.06 22.81
N ASP A 380 1.80 2.75 21.65
CA ASP A 380 2.50 2.15 20.51
C ASP A 380 3.29 3.20 19.70
N ALA A 381 3.03 4.49 19.94
CA ALA A 381 3.64 5.60 19.21
C ALA A 381 5.05 5.97 19.71
N ASP A 382 5.46 5.48 20.88
CA ASP A 382 6.81 5.71 21.40
C ASP A 382 7.84 4.88 20.64
N VAL A 383 8.23 5.40 19.49
CA VAL A 383 9.18 4.75 18.58
C VAL A 383 10.59 5.30 18.85
N PRO A 384 11.56 4.44 19.22
CA PRO A 384 12.92 4.88 19.48
C PRO A 384 13.56 5.60 18.29
N GLY A 385 14.29 6.68 18.56
CA GLY A 385 15.03 7.44 17.56
C GLY A 385 14.29 8.63 16.98
N LEU A 386 13.05 8.90 17.40
CA LEU A 386 12.36 10.18 17.15
C LEU A 386 13.02 11.32 17.94
N ASP A 387 13.00 12.52 17.36
CA ASP A 387 13.43 13.74 18.07
C ASP A 387 12.29 14.34 18.92
N ALA A 388 11.04 14.11 18.51
CA ALA A 388 9.83 14.47 19.23
C ALA A 388 8.66 13.56 18.83
N LEU A 389 7.69 13.44 19.73
CA LEU A 389 6.41 12.75 19.47
C LEU A 389 5.27 13.72 19.80
N PHE A 390 4.38 13.93 18.84
CA PHE A 390 3.15 14.68 19.02
C PHE A 390 1.96 13.75 19.07
N VAL A 391 1.24 13.74 20.17
CA VAL A 391 0.00 12.97 20.37
C VAL A 391 -1.14 13.98 20.58
N GLY A 392 -1.91 14.22 19.52
CA GLY A 392 -2.88 15.30 19.53
C GLY A 392 -2.20 16.64 19.81
N ASN A 393 -2.70 17.34 20.81
CA ASN A 393 -2.16 18.62 21.26
C ASN A 393 -0.98 18.49 22.24
N LEU A 394 -0.57 17.28 22.61
CA LEU A 394 0.57 17.02 23.49
C LEU A 394 1.87 16.81 22.69
N SER A 395 3.00 17.24 23.25
CA SER A 395 4.33 17.10 22.62
C SER A 395 5.45 16.93 23.65
#